data_48916786b5c052253a4246f44a40625c
#
_entry.id   48916786b5c052253a4246f44a40625c
#
_cell.length_a   1.000
_cell.length_b   1.000
_cell.length_c   1.000
_cell.angle_alpha   90.00
_cell.angle_beta   90.00
_cell.angle_gamma   90.00
#
_symmetry.space_group_name_H-M   'P 1'
#
loop_
_entity.id
_entity.type
_entity.pdbx_description
1 polymer ?
#
loop_
_entity_poly.entity_id
_entity_poly.type
_entity_poly.pdbx_seq_one_letter_code
_entity_poly.pdbx_strand_id
1 'polypeptide(L)'
;MAVPLLIPIIMAVAGMASGAIKGYSDMKNAKEEAELVRQQEKDKINERAREARKLMSQQKSSFLKSGIYFDSGSPLDIINETYDVMQQDINAIEKDSTTKVKNLMRSGKTAFFTGLLGGAQSGANSYFQASGK
;
A
#
# COMPACT_ATOMS: atom_id res chain seq x y z
N MET A 1 -42.24 -17.91 -29.85
CA MET A 1 -40.98 -17.28 -30.36
C MET A 1 -40.42 -16.22 -29.42
N ALA A 2 -40.33 -16.52 -28.13
CA ALA A 2 -39.73 -15.63 -27.14
C ALA A 2 -38.24 -15.94 -26.81
N VAL A 3 -37.66 -16.94 -27.47
CA VAL A 3 -36.30 -17.46 -27.17
C VAL A 3 -35.16 -16.52 -27.63
N PRO A 4 -35.24 -15.75 -28.72
CA PRO A 4 -34.09 -14.93 -29.14
C PRO A 4 -33.84 -13.67 -28.31
N LEU A 5 -34.78 -13.24 -27.49
CA LEU A 5 -34.61 -12.07 -26.62
C LEU A 5 -33.92 -12.40 -25.28
N LEU A 6 -33.90 -13.66 -24.85
CA LEU A 6 -33.29 -14.09 -23.60
C LEU A 6 -31.76 -14.22 -23.70
N ILE A 7 -31.24 -14.62 -24.86
CA ILE A 7 -29.81 -14.82 -25.07
C ILE A 7 -28.98 -13.54 -24.88
N PRO A 8 -29.34 -12.39 -25.48
CA PRO A 8 -28.58 -11.14 -25.27
C PRO A 8 -28.67 -10.62 -23.84
N ILE A 9 -29.79 -10.83 -23.15
CA ILE A 9 -29.94 -10.44 -21.74
C ILE A 9 -29.00 -11.27 -20.84
N ILE A 10 -28.91 -12.57 -21.10
CA ILE A 10 -27.99 -13.45 -20.37
C ILE A 10 -26.55 -13.10 -20.63
N MET A 11 -26.18 -12.74 -21.87
CA MET A 11 -24.82 -12.29 -22.20
C MET A 11 -24.48 -10.95 -21.57
N ALA A 12 -25.41 -10.01 -21.51
CA ALA A 12 -25.21 -8.74 -20.85
C ALA A 12 -24.97 -8.88 -19.36
N VAL A 13 -25.75 -9.72 -18.69
CA VAL A 13 -25.58 -10.05 -17.27
C VAL A 13 -24.26 -10.79 -17.00
N ALA A 14 -23.88 -11.70 -17.87
CA ALA A 14 -22.60 -12.41 -17.75
C ALA A 14 -21.40 -11.46 -17.94
N GLY A 15 -21.48 -10.50 -18.86
CA GLY A 15 -20.46 -9.49 -19.07
C GLY A 15 -20.28 -8.56 -17.86
N MET A 16 -21.37 -8.11 -17.25
CA MET A 16 -21.33 -7.33 -16.02
C MET A 16 -20.77 -8.12 -14.84
N ALA A 17 -21.15 -9.38 -14.70
CA ALA A 17 -20.66 -10.24 -13.63
C ALA A 17 -19.14 -10.48 -13.76
N SER A 18 -18.62 -10.73 -14.96
CA SER A 18 -17.19 -10.96 -15.18
C SER A 18 -16.35 -9.69 -14.92
N GLY A 19 -16.84 -8.51 -15.33
CA GLY A 19 -16.19 -7.23 -15.03
C GLY A 19 -16.18 -6.91 -13.55
N ALA A 20 -17.28 -7.16 -12.84
CA ALA A 20 -17.37 -6.99 -11.40
C ALA A 20 -16.44 -7.94 -10.63
N ILE A 21 -16.36 -9.20 -11.05
CA ILE A 21 -15.46 -10.20 -10.44
C ILE A 21 -14.00 -9.79 -10.61
N LYS A 22 -13.60 -9.37 -11.80
CA LYS A 22 -12.24 -8.90 -12.07
C LYS A 22 -11.91 -7.65 -11.24
N GLY A 23 -12.77 -6.64 -11.24
CA GLY A 23 -12.59 -5.42 -10.46
C GLY A 23 -12.52 -5.68 -8.95
N TYR A 24 -13.32 -6.63 -8.44
CA TYR A 24 -13.24 -7.06 -7.05
C TYR A 24 -11.92 -7.77 -6.73
N SER A 25 -11.44 -8.64 -7.61
CA SER A 25 -10.14 -9.29 -7.47
C SER A 25 -8.99 -8.28 -7.45
N ASP A 26 -9.01 -7.31 -8.35
CA ASP A 26 -7.99 -6.25 -8.40
C ASP A 26 -8.00 -5.38 -7.13
N MET A 27 -9.17 -5.08 -6.60
CA MET A 27 -9.31 -4.35 -5.34
C MET A 27 -8.82 -5.18 -4.15
N LYS A 28 -9.08 -6.48 -4.13
CA LYS A 28 -8.58 -7.39 -3.09
C LYS A 28 -7.05 -7.47 -3.12
N ASN A 29 -6.46 -7.63 -4.29
CA ASN A 29 -5.01 -7.65 -4.47
C ASN A 29 -4.38 -6.34 -4.00
N ALA A 30 -4.97 -5.18 -4.32
CA ALA A 30 -4.49 -3.90 -3.86
C ALA A 30 -4.52 -3.77 -2.33
N LYS A 31 -5.51 -4.34 -1.66
CA LYS A 31 -5.57 -4.39 -0.18
C LYS A 31 -4.49 -5.29 0.40
N GLU A 32 -4.24 -6.45 -0.20
CA GLU A 32 -3.18 -7.37 0.24
C GLU A 32 -1.80 -6.75 0.06
N GLU A 33 -1.55 -6.07 -1.06
CA GLU A 33 -0.31 -5.32 -1.29
C GLU A 33 -0.15 -4.17 -0.29
N ALA A 34 -1.22 -3.44 0.01
CA ALA A 34 -1.20 -2.37 1.01
C ALA A 34 -0.85 -2.91 2.41
N GLU A 35 -1.37 -4.07 2.78
CA GLU A 35 -1.03 -4.72 4.06
C GLU A 35 0.42 -5.17 4.09
N LEU A 36 0.94 -5.71 2.99
CA LEU A 36 2.35 -6.08 2.86
C LEU A 36 3.26 -4.85 3.01
N VAL A 37 2.91 -3.72 2.40
CA VAL A 37 3.64 -2.45 2.57
C VAL A 37 3.67 -2.01 4.03
N ARG A 38 2.56 -2.13 4.76
CA ARG A 38 2.50 -1.81 6.19
C ARG A 38 3.36 -2.73 7.05
N GLN A 39 3.43 -4.02 6.71
CA GLN A 39 4.33 -4.95 7.41
C GLN A 39 5.79 -4.60 7.16
N GLN A 40 6.16 -4.33 5.91
CA GLN A 40 7.51 -3.89 5.55
C GLN A 40 7.89 -2.57 6.23
N GLU A 41 6.94 -1.66 6.40
CA GLU A 41 7.13 -0.43 7.18
C GLU A 41 7.53 -0.72 8.61
N LYS A 42 6.76 -1.57 9.30
CA LYS A 42 7.04 -1.96 10.68
C LYS A 42 8.42 -2.61 10.82
N ASP A 43 8.79 -3.47 9.87
CA ASP A 43 10.09 -4.14 9.87
C ASP A 43 11.23 -3.13 9.69
N LYS A 44 11.10 -2.18 8.75
CA LYS A 44 12.08 -1.11 8.53
C LYS A 44 12.21 -0.19 9.75
N ILE A 45 11.09 0.19 10.38
CA ILE A 45 11.11 1.01 11.60
C ILE A 45 11.82 0.27 12.73
N ASN A 46 11.52 -1.02 12.92
CA ASN A 46 12.18 -1.83 13.95
C ASN A 46 13.68 -1.99 13.69
N GLU A 47 14.07 -2.19 12.43
CA GLU A 47 15.46 -2.28 12.03
C GLU A 47 16.20 -0.96 12.32
N ARG A 48 15.66 0.17 11.90
CA ARG A 48 16.23 1.49 12.19
C ARG A 48 16.34 1.78 13.67
N ALA A 49 15.32 1.41 14.46
CA ALA A 49 15.36 1.56 15.89
C ALA A 49 16.44 0.70 16.55
N ARG A 50 16.67 -0.53 16.07
CA ARG A 50 17.75 -1.40 16.53
C ARG A 50 19.12 -0.84 16.19
N GLU A 51 19.31 -0.37 14.94
CA GLU A 51 20.56 0.25 14.50
C GLU A 51 20.91 1.48 15.34
N ALA A 52 19.94 2.36 15.57
CA ALA A 52 20.13 3.56 16.38
C ALA A 52 20.47 3.22 17.84
N ARG A 53 19.79 2.23 18.44
CA ARG A 53 20.12 1.76 19.81
C ARG A 53 21.53 1.18 19.87
N LYS A 54 21.94 0.42 18.87
CA LYS A 54 23.29 -0.13 18.77
C LYS A 54 24.33 1.00 18.68
N LEU A 55 24.08 1.99 17.82
CA LEU A 55 24.96 3.15 17.67
C LEU A 55 25.05 3.97 18.95
N MET A 56 23.93 4.28 19.59
CA MET A 56 23.91 4.98 20.87
C MET A 56 24.65 4.21 21.98
N SER A 57 24.50 2.88 22.01
CA SER A 57 25.22 2.03 22.95
C SER A 57 26.73 2.05 22.70
N GLN A 58 27.18 2.03 21.44
CA GLN A 58 28.57 2.16 21.06
C GLN A 58 29.14 3.54 21.42
N GLN A 59 28.38 4.60 21.20
CA GLN A 59 28.74 5.97 21.58
C GLN A 59 28.94 6.07 23.11
N LYS A 60 27.98 5.58 23.89
CA LYS A 60 28.07 5.56 25.35
C LYS A 60 29.29 4.77 25.82
N SER A 61 29.53 3.59 25.26
CA SER A 61 30.67 2.75 25.58
C SER A 61 32.01 3.45 25.26
N SER A 62 32.09 4.14 24.12
CA SER A 62 33.28 4.90 23.72
C SER A 62 33.54 6.07 24.67
N PHE A 63 32.52 6.81 25.07
CA PHE A 63 32.67 7.90 26.02
C PHE A 63 33.13 7.40 27.41
N LEU A 64 32.53 6.32 27.87
CA LEU A 64 32.93 5.70 29.18
C LEU A 64 34.39 5.22 29.15
N LYS A 65 34.83 4.59 28.05
CA LYS A 65 36.25 4.16 27.91
C LYS A 65 37.22 5.32 27.87
N SER A 66 36.79 6.48 27.35
CA SER A 66 37.57 7.71 27.32
C SER A 66 37.50 8.52 28.61
N GLY A 67 36.80 8.05 29.63
CA GLY A 67 36.58 8.77 30.88
C GLY A 67 35.68 9.99 30.76
N ILE A 68 34.91 10.08 29.70
CA ILE A 68 33.97 11.19 29.42
C ILE A 68 32.58 10.80 29.94
N TYR A 69 32.01 11.67 30.77
CA TYR A 69 30.62 11.54 31.22
C TYR A 69 29.69 12.07 30.15
N PHE A 70 28.58 11.37 29.90
CA PHE A 70 27.59 11.74 28.89
C PHE A 70 26.32 12.39 29.48
N ASP A 71 26.37 12.80 30.72
CA ASP A 71 25.23 13.42 31.42
C ASP A 71 25.01 14.89 31.04
N SER A 72 25.99 15.50 30.40
CA SER A 72 25.93 16.90 29.97
C SER A 72 26.96 17.22 28.91
N GLY A 73 26.70 18.26 28.12
CA GLY A 73 27.61 18.77 27.11
C GLY A 73 27.63 17.95 25.81
N SER A 74 28.74 18.04 25.05
CA SER A 74 28.89 17.47 23.69
C SER A 74 28.60 15.96 23.57
N PRO A 75 28.93 15.08 24.54
CA PRO A 75 28.58 13.68 24.45
C PRO A 75 27.06 13.42 24.47
N LEU A 76 26.32 14.15 25.28
CA LEU A 76 24.87 14.08 25.31
C LEU A 76 24.24 14.60 24.03
N ASP A 77 24.79 15.67 23.47
CA ASP A 77 24.34 16.25 22.21
C ASP A 77 24.49 15.27 21.06
N ILE A 78 25.60 14.52 20.98
CA ILE A 78 25.83 13.48 19.96
C ILE A 78 24.80 12.34 20.08
N ILE A 79 24.48 11.93 21.31
CA ILE A 79 23.46 10.87 21.54
C ILE A 79 22.07 11.39 21.15
N ASN A 80 21.75 12.62 21.48
CA ASN A 80 20.48 13.25 21.13
C ASN A 80 20.37 13.44 19.60
N GLU A 81 21.44 13.86 18.91
CA GLU A 81 21.48 13.95 17.45
C GLU A 81 21.21 12.59 16.81
N THR A 82 21.82 11.51 17.31
CA THR A 82 21.55 10.15 16.80
C THR A 82 20.08 9.78 16.96
N TYR A 83 19.46 10.15 18.08
CA TYR A 83 18.04 9.92 18.31
C TYR A 83 17.18 10.75 17.36
N ASP A 84 17.49 12.01 17.13
CA ASP A 84 16.76 12.90 16.24
C ASP A 84 16.83 12.43 14.79
N VAL A 85 18.00 11.99 14.33
CA VAL A 85 18.17 11.40 12.99
C VAL A 85 17.34 10.13 12.87
N MET A 86 17.32 9.27 13.88
CA MET A 86 16.45 8.09 13.89
C MET A 86 14.97 8.46 13.75
N GLN A 87 14.51 9.48 14.49
CA GLN A 87 13.11 9.93 14.40
C GLN A 87 12.78 10.50 13.02
N GLN A 88 13.68 11.24 12.41
CA GLN A 88 13.51 11.75 11.05
C GLN A 88 13.41 10.61 10.03
N ASP A 89 14.25 9.59 10.14
CA ASP A 89 14.22 8.41 9.29
C ASP A 89 12.91 7.63 9.45
N ILE A 90 12.44 7.43 10.67
CA ILE A 90 11.16 6.77 10.96
C ILE A 90 10.01 7.54 10.34
N ASN A 91 9.96 8.86 10.54
CA ASN A 91 8.92 9.72 9.96
C ASN A 91 8.93 9.66 8.43
N ALA A 92 10.11 9.61 7.81
CA ALA A 92 10.25 9.45 6.36
C ALA A 92 9.73 8.09 5.86
N ILE A 93 10.01 7.01 6.59
CA ILE A 93 9.49 5.66 6.29
C ILE A 93 7.97 5.64 6.39
N GLU A 94 7.40 6.19 7.46
CA GLU A 94 5.95 6.25 7.66
C GLU A 94 5.25 7.06 6.57
N LYS A 95 5.83 8.20 6.18
CA LYS A 95 5.28 9.05 5.12
C LYS A 95 5.32 8.34 3.76
N ASP A 96 6.42 7.70 3.42
CA ASP A 96 6.58 6.94 2.17
C ASP A 96 5.58 5.78 2.11
N SER A 97 5.48 5.00 3.17
CA SER A 97 4.55 3.88 3.32
C SER A 97 3.09 4.34 3.21
N THR A 98 2.71 5.40 3.93
CA THR A 98 1.36 5.96 3.87
C THR A 98 1.01 6.39 2.44
N THR A 99 1.94 7.00 1.72
CA THR A 99 1.74 7.42 0.33
C THR A 99 1.55 6.20 -0.58
N LYS A 100 2.38 5.16 -0.42
CA LYS A 100 2.26 3.91 -1.19
C LYS A 100 0.93 3.22 -0.93
N VAL A 101 0.53 3.06 0.32
CA VAL A 101 -0.77 2.46 0.70
C VAL A 101 -1.92 3.25 0.11
N LYS A 102 -1.90 4.58 0.19
CA LYS A 102 -2.93 5.44 -0.39
C LYS A 102 -3.04 5.27 -1.90
N ASN A 103 -1.91 5.19 -2.60
CA ASN A 103 -1.88 5.00 -4.04
C ASN A 103 -2.39 3.61 -4.44
N LEU A 104 -2.00 2.55 -3.74
CA LEU A 104 -2.49 1.20 -3.95
C LEU A 104 -4.01 1.11 -3.76
N MET A 105 -4.52 1.69 -2.68
CA MET A 105 -5.96 1.71 -2.40
C MET A 105 -6.74 2.52 -3.45
N ARG A 106 -6.17 3.64 -3.93
CA ARG A 106 -6.76 4.43 -5.02
C ARG A 106 -6.79 3.63 -6.32
N SER A 107 -5.68 3.00 -6.68
CA SER A 107 -5.57 2.14 -7.86
C SER A 107 -6.56 0.98 -7.82
N GLY A 108 -6.68 0.29 -6.68
CA GLY A 108 -7.65 -0.79 -6.49
C GLY A 108 -9.10 -0.34 -6.66
N LYS A 109 -9.45 0.81 -6.10
CA LYS A 109 -10.80 1.41 -6.29
C LYS A 109 -11.05 1.77 -7.75
N THR A 110 -10.09 2.38 -8.42
CA THR A 110 -10.21 2.73 -9.85
C THR A 110 -10.38 1.47 -10.70
N ALA A 111 -9.58 0.43 -10.47
CA ALA A 111 -9.71 -0.86 -11.16
C ALA A 111 -11.09 -1.49 -10.95
N PHE A 112 -11.63 -1.42 -9.75
CA PHE A 112 -12.98 -1.89 -9.45
C PHE A 112 -14.05 -1.16 -10.27
N PHE A 113 -14.04 0.16 -10.27
CA PHE A 113 -14.98 0.96 -11.05
C PHE A 113 -14.81 0.77 -12.55
N THR A 114 -13.57 0.69 -13.05
CA THR A 114 -13.29 0.43 -14.47
C THR A 114 -13.78 -0.95 -14.87
N GLY A 115 -13.62 -1.95 -14.01
CA GLY A 115 -14.14 -3.30 -14.24
C GLY A 115 -15.66 -3.34 -14.36
N LEU A 116 -16.35 -2.61 -13.48
CA LEU A 116 -17.81 -2.49 -13.52
C LEU A 116 -18.29 -1.80 -14.82
N LEU A 117 -17.68 -0.68 -15.16
CA LEU A 117 -18.04 0.09 -16.36
C LEU A 117 -17.69 -0.67 -17.65
N GLY A 118 -16.52 -1.33 -17.69
CA GLY A 118 -16.10 -2.14 -18.85
C GLY A 118 -17.00 -3.35 -19.05
N GLY A 119 -17.43 -4.00 -17.96
CA GLY A 119 -18.41 -5.09 -18.02
C GLY A 119 -19.76 -4.64 -18.55
N ALA A 120 -20.25 -3.48 -18.12
CA ALA A 120 -21.49 -2.90 -18.59
C ALA A 120 -21.41 -2.54 -20.09
N GLN A 121 -20.29 -1.98 -20.53
CA GLN A 121 -20.07 -1.62 -21.94
C GLN A 121 -19.97 -2.86 -22.85
N SER A 122 -19.29 -3.90 -22.39
CA SER A 122 -19.21 -5.17 -23.12
C SER A 122 -20.57 -5.84 -23.25
N GLY A 123 -21.37 -5.82 -22.20
CA GLY A 123 -22.74 -6.31 -22.20
C GLY A 123 -23.64 -5.54 -23.16
N ALA A 124 -23.55 -4.21 -23.18
CA ALA A 124 -24.30 -3.37 -24.08
C ALA A 124 -23.94 -3.63 -25.56
N ASN A 125 -22.64 -3.73 -25.86
CA ASN A 125 -22.18 -4.04 -27.20
C ASN A 125 -22.67 -5.41 -27.71
N SER A 126 -22.65 -6.42 -26.84
CA SER A 126 -23.17 -7.75 -27.16
C SER A 126 -24.68 -7.72 -27.42
N TYR A 127 -25.40 -6.90 -26.65
CA TYR A 127 -26.84 -6.69 -26.86
C TYR A 127 -27.11 -6.02 -28.20
N PHE A 128 -26.40 -4.96 -28.58
CA PHE A 128 -26.56 -4.27 -29.82
C PHE A 128 -26.18 -5.12 -31.05
N GLN A 129 -25.13 -5.96 -30.92
CA GLN A 129 -24.77 -6.88 -32.00
C GLN A 129 -25.81 -8.01 -32.17
N ALA A 130 -26.41 -8.49 -31.10
CA ALA A 130 -27.42 -9.53 -31.16
C ALA A 130 -28.80 -9.00 -31.58
N SER A 131 -29.12 -7.73 -31.26
CA SER A 131 -30.37 -7.05 -31.66
C SER A 131 -30.25 -6.27 -32.95
N GLY A 132 -29.05 -6.12 -33.49
CA GLY A 132 -28.71 -5.31 -34.64
C GLY A 132 -29.18 -5.88 -35.97
N LYS A 133 -30.44 -5.97 -36.08
CA LYS A 133 -31.14 -5.97 -37.36
C LYS A 133 -32.44 -5.20 -37.28
#